data_7c20e3eb06369569280f3a4a37604f8b
#
_entry.id   7c20e3eb06369569280f3a4a37604f8b
#
_cell.length_a   1.000
_cell.length_b   1.000
_cell.length_c   1.000
_cell.angle_alpha   90.00
_cell.angle_beta   90.00
_cell.angle_gamma   90.00
#
_symmetry.space_group_name_H-M   'P 1'
#
loop_
_entity.id
_entity.type
_entity.pdbx_description
1 polymer ?
#
loop_
_entity_poly.entity_id
_entity_poly.type
_entity_poly.pdbx_seq_one_letter_code
_entity_poly.pdbx_strand_id
1 'polypeptide(L)'
;ADSVDPHRPRDRDRLVQRLVDALRAGDLEGGAKRTRTRSSRAQARRDSAIENLERLRHEMRSHPCHGCPDREEHARVGRKWSRAKAEAERLQRRIETRTGTIARLFDAVCEVLLELGYLHPVDRGHPERELRVTGAGKVLARIYAERDLLIAECLRTGVFEDLSAAELAGALSACVYEPRLSAQSIGLPVAPGSRLGQCLRAQLGVSHRIHDLESLARIEASSGAEPALAGAVQAWCDGAQLADILDATELTAGDFVRWCKQLLDVVGQIASLSPPPDASPEQARAVTGLSMRAAEASLDLNRGVVSWSGV
;
A
#
# COMPACT_ATOMS: atom_id res chain seq x y z
N ALA A 1 14.17 40.11 -8.77
CA ALA A 1 15.30 40.73 -8.06
C ALA A 1 16.58 40.19 -8.72
N ASP A 2 17.19 41.00 -9.62
CA ASP A 2 18.42 40.65 -10.32
C ASP A 2 19.52 40.45 -9.28
N SER A 3 20.06 39.24 -9.22
CA SER A 3 21.22 38.88 -8.39
C SER A 3 22.45 39.54 -8.96
N VAL A 4 22.95 40.58 -8.31
CA VAL A 4 24.21 41.28 -8.69
C VAL A 4 25.38 40.56 -8.03
N ASP A 5 26.29 40.02 -8.83
CA ASP A 5 27.49 39.31 -8.37
C ASP A 5 28.66 40.32 -8.16
N PRO A 6 29.08 40.59 -6.90
CA PRO A 6 30.15 41.57 -6.61
C PRO A 6 31.53 41.19 -7.13
N HIS A 7 31.73 39.95 -7.56
CA HIS A 7 33.00 39.46 -8.11
C HIS A 7 33.13 39.70 -9.63
N ARG A 8 32.07 40.13 -10.32
CA ARG A 8 32.11 40.47 -11.75
C ARG A 8 32.40 41.99 -11.94
N PRO A 9 33.41 42.39 -12.74
CA PRO A 9 33.77 43.79 -12.93
C PRO A 9 32.61 44.68 -13.36
N ARG A 10 31.78 44.21 -14.31
CA ARG A 10 30.61 44.97 -14.81
C ARG A 10 29.53 45.19 -13.75
N ASP A 11 29.36 44.25 -12.82
CA ASP A 11 28.36 44.34 -11.76
C ASP A 11 28.88 45.25 -10.62
N ARG A 12 30.19 45.29 -10.40
CA ARG A 12 30.81 46.27 -9.48
C ARG A 12 30.60 47.68 -9.96
N ASP A 13 30.83 47.97 -11.25
CA ASP A 13 30.62 49.31 -11.79
C ASP A 13 29.17 49.77 -11.67
N ARG A 14 28.21 48.88 -11.89
CA ARG A 14 26.80 49.14 -11.66
C ARG A 14 26.49 49.40 -10.18
N LEU A 15 27.09 48.66 -9.25
CA LEU A 15 26.93 48.88 -7.82
C LEU A 15 27.51 50.22 -7.37
N VAL A 16 28.70 50.60 -7.89
CA VAL A 16 29.35 51.88 -7.62
C VAL A 16 28.45 53.02 -8.14
N GLN A 17 27.94 52.92 -9.37
CA GLN A 17 27.04 53.94 -9.92
C GLN A 17 25.78 54.10 -9.11
N ARG A 18 25.13 52.99 -8.70
CA ARG A 18 23.94 53.04 -7.82
C ARG A 18 24.24 53.63 -6.47
N LEU A 19 25.40 53.37 -5.90
CA LEU A 19 25.86 54.00 -4.64
C LEU A 19 26.06 55.50 -4.79
N VAL A 20 26.69 55.95 -5.87
CA VAL A 20 26.91 57.37 -6.17
C VAL A 20 25.58 58.08 -6.41
N ASP A 21 24.65 57.45 -7.11
CA ASP A 21 23.32 58.04 -7.35
C ASP A 21 22.49 58.12 -6.06
N ALA A 22 22.55 57.07 -5.19
CA ALA A 22 21.92 57.10 -3.89
C ALA A 22 22.53 58.15 -2.91
N LEU A 23 23.84 58.37 -2.98
CA LEU A 23 24.53 59.44 -2.26
C LEU A 23 24.08 60.84 -2.72
N ARG A 24 23.90 61.02 -4.07
CA ARG A 24 23.41 62.28 -4.63
C ARG A 24 21.94 62.55 -4.37
N ALA A 25 21.13 61.50 -4.21
CA ALA A 25 19.70 61.59 -3.94
C ALA A 25 19.41 61.87 -2.42
N GLY A 26 20.41 61.86 -1.54
CA GLY A 26 20.22 62.05 -0.11
C GLY A 26 19.53 60.89 0.62
N ASP A 27 19.34 59.75 -0.06
CA ASP A 27 18.62 58.58 0.46
C ASP A 27 19.37 57.77 1.53
N LEU A 28 20.56 58.24 1.98
CA LEU A 28 21.35 57.51 2.97
C LEU A 28 21.07 57.87 4.43
N GLU A 29 20.20 58.84 4.68
CA GLU A 29 19.80 59.15 6.07
C GLU A 29 18.96 58.04 6.72
N GLY A 30 18.24 57.25 5.93
CA GLY A 30 17.50 56.04 6.40
C GLY A 30 18.41 54.87 6.81
N GLY A 31 19.66 54.81 6.27
CA GLY A 31 20.64 53.77 6.55
C GLY A 31 21.26 53.83 7.93
N ALA A 32 21.47 55.06 8.46
CA ALA A 32 22.08 55.25 9.75
C ALA A 32 21.19 54.82 10.93
N LYS A 33 19.86 54.92 10.80
CA LYS A 33 18.91 54.42 11.82
C LYS A 33 18.81 52.87 11.81
N ARG A 34 18.86 52.23 10.62
CA ARG A 34 18.84 50.75 10.50
C ARG A 34 20.15 50.10 10.95
N THR A 35 21.27 50.72 10.77
CA THR A 35 22.58 50.23 11.26
C THR A 35 22.72 50.38 12.78
N ARG A 36 22.20 51.45 13.40
CA ARG A 36 22.16 51.61 14.88
C ARG A 36 21.27 50.54 15.53
N THR A 37 20.09 50.25 15.00
CA THR A 37 19.19 49.20 15.53
C THR A 37 19.75 47.78 15.32
N ARG A 38 20.47 47.50 14.24
CA ARG A 38 21.18 46.23 14.04
C ARG A 38 22.36 46.10 15.01
N SER A 39 23.12 47.17 15.25
CA SER A 39 24.22 47.21 16.21
C SER A 39 23.73 47.00 17.64
N SER A 40 22.64 47.64 18.04
CA SER A 40 22.06 47.46 19.37
C SER A 40 21.50 46.08 19.63
N ARG A 41 20.86 45.46 18.61
CA ARG A 41 20.42 44.05 18.70
C ARG A 41 21.57 43.05 18.72
N ALA A 42 22.66 43.33 17.99
CA ALA A 42 23.85 42.51 18.02
C ALA A 42 24.57 42.63 19.39
N GLN A 43 24.61 43.83 19.93
CA GLN A 43 25.16 44.07 21.26
C GLN A 43 24.32 43.38 22.35
N ALA A 44 23.00 43.53 22.33
CA ALA A 44 22.11 42.85 23.28
C ALA A 44 22.22 41.31 23.24
N ARG A 45 22.44 40.74 22.04
CA ARG A 45 22.71 39.30 21.89
C ARG A 45 24.06 38.90 22.47
N ARG A 46 25.10 39.74 22.33
CA ARG A 46 26.42 39.50 22.93
C ARG A 46 26.33 39.56 24.44
N ASP A 47 25.67 40.60 25.00
CA ASP A 47 25.52 40.78 26.43
C ASP A 47 24.74 39.60 27.05
N SER A 48 23.64 39.18 26.42
CA SER A 48 22.89 37.99 26.83
C SER A 48 23.72 36.71 26.73
N ALA A 49 24.58 36.57 25.72
CA ALA A 49 25.47 35.41 25.59
C ALA A 49 26.56 35.39 26.67
N ILE A 50 27.10 36.59 27.04
CA ILE A 50 28.09 36.72 28.12
C ILE A 50 27.45 36.37 29.46
N GLU A 51 26.26 36.91 29.74
CA GLU A 51 25.52 36.62 30.96
C GLU A 51 25.19 35.11 31.08
N ASN A 52 24.74 34.47 30.00
CA ASN A 52 24.54 33.04 29.95
C ASN A 52 25.83 32.26 30.21
N LEU A 53 26.95 32.72 29.65
CA LEU A 53 28.24 32.05 29.83
C LEU A 53 28.69 32.14 31.31
N GLU A 54 28.51 33.29 31.94
CA GLU A 54 28.84 33.48 33.36
C GLU A 54 27.96 32.62 34.26
N ARG A 55 26.66 32.56 33.98
CA ARG A 55 25.72 31.71 34.70
C ARG A 55 26.13 30.21 34.56
N LEU A 56 26.41 29.74 33.35
CA LEU A 56 26.85 28.38 33.14
C LEU A 56 28.17 28.06 33.81
N ARG A 57 29.12 29.01 33.82
CA ARG A 57 30.39 28.85 34.55
C ARG A 57 30.17 28.77 36.07
N HIS A 58 29.23 29.53 36.59
CA HIS A 58 28.86 29.47 38.00
C HIS A 58 28.21 28.13 38.33
N GLU A 59 27.23 27.68 37.57
CA GLU A 59 26.58 26.38 37.71
C GLU A 59 27.61 25.24 37.63
N MET A 60 28.56 25.32 36.71
CA MET A 60 29.60 24.31 36.57
C MET A 60 30.52 24.24 37.79
N ARG A 61 30.90 25.42 38.38
CA ARG A 61 31.74 25.45 39.58
C ARG A 61 31.01 25.00 40.82
N SER A 62 29.70 25.31 40.94
CA SER A 62 28.87 24.92 42.07
C SER A 62 28.40 23.46 42.00
N HIS A 63 28.58 22.79 40.84
CA HIS A 63 28.16 21.42 40.68
C HIS A 63 29.01 20.48 41.54
N PRO A 64 28.40 19.50 42.26
CA PRO A 64 29.13 18.57 43.14
C PRO A 64 30.29 17.82 42.46
N CYS A 65 30.16 17.57 41.17
CA CYS A 65 31.20 16.90 40.40
C CYS A 65 32.44 17.80 40.10
N HIS A 66 32.39 19.11 40.39
CA HIS A 66 33.52 19.99 40.07
C HIS A 66 34.74 19.67 40.93
N GLY A 67 34.54 19.36 42.20
CA GLY A 67 35.59 18.95 43.14
C GLY A 67 35.74 17.41 43.31
N CYS A 68 35.07 16.61 42.54
CA CYS A 68 35.11 15.15 42.67
C CYS A 68 36.46 14.60 42.15
N PRO A 69 37.22 13.83 42.95
CA PRO A 69 38.47 13.22 42.49
C PRO A 69 38.30 12.21 41.36
N ASP A 70 37.15 11.53 41.29
CA ASP A 70 36.81 10.52 40.28
C ASP A 70 36.05 11.08 39.10
N ARG A 71 36.02 12.41 38.94
CA ARG A 71 35.24 13.11 37.92
C ARG A 71 35.41 12.60 36.52
N GLU A 72 36.63 12.23 36.11
CA GLU A 72 36.91 11.76 34.76
C GLU A 72 36.32 10.35 34.54
N GLU A 73 36.38 9.49 35.53
CA GLU A 73 35.79 8.16 35.49
C GLU A 73 34.24 8.25 35.39
N HIS A 74 33.64 9.06 36.29
CA HIS A 74 32.23 9.34 36.27
C HIS A 74 31.78 9.96 34.90
N ALA A 75 32.53 10.87 34.36
CA ALA A 75 32.26 11.44 33.04
C ALA A 75 32.38 10.42 31.90
N ARG A 76 33.31 9.44 32.02
CA ARG A 76 33.45 8.35 31.05
C ARG A 76 32.23 7.42 31.10
N VAL A 77 31.79 7.04 32.29
CA VAL A 77 30.59 6.24 32.49
C VAL A 77 29.35 6.98 32.05
N GLY A 78 29.20 8.25 32.41
CA GLY A 78 28.11 9.13 31.99
C GLY A 78 27.99 9.26 30.47
N ARG A 79 29.12 9.41 29.77
CA ARG A 79 29.11 9.43 28.29
C ARG A 79 28.66 8.09 27.68
N LYS A 80 29.10 6.95 28.24
CA LYS A 80 28.61 5.64 27.78
C LYS A 80 27.13 5.48 28.01
N TRP A 81 26.65 5.84 29.19
CA TRP A 81 25.23 5.80 29.53
C TRP A 81 24.39 6.70 28.61
N SER A 82 24.83 7.96 28.39
CA SER A 82 24.13 8.89 27.52
C SER A 82 24.04 8.40 26.08
N ARG A 83 25.11 7.76 25.56
CA ARG A 83 25.08 7.14 24.22
C ARG A 83 24.10 5.97 24.16
N ALA A 84 24.16 5.06 25.12
CA ALA A 84 23.26 3.91 25.19
C ALA A 84 21.78 4.36 25.36
N LYS A 85 21.54 5.38 26.19
CA LYS A 85 20.20 5.98 26.35
C LYS A 85 19.68 6.58 25.05
N ALA A 86 20.49 7.38 24.36
CA ALA A 86 20.11 7.99 23.08
C ALA A 86 19.83 6.92 21.99
N GLU A 87 20.59 5.82 21.98
CA GLU A 87 20.36 4.70 21.09
C GLU A 87 19.07 3.96 21.43
N ALA A 88 18.82 3.69 22.71
CA ALA A 88 17.58 3.07 23.17
C ALA A 88 16.34 3.93 22.80
N GLU A 89 16.39 5.25 23.04
CA GLU A 89 15.31 6.18 22.67
C GLU A 89 15.10 6.24 21.15
N ARG A 90 16.18 6.15 20.37
CA ARG A 90 16.08 6.09 18.90
C ARG A 90 15.41 4.81 18.44
N LEU A 91 15.77 3.66 19.02
CA LEU A 91 15.17 2.36 18.74
C LEU A 91 13.69 2.35 19.14
N GLN A 92 13.38 2.88 20.33
CA GLN A 92 12.01 2.99 20.82
C GLN A 92 11.14 3.79 19.87
N ARG A 93 11.56 4.99 19.45
CA ARG A 93 10.84 5.81 18.45
C ARG A 93 10.66 5.09 17.11
N ARG A 94 11.65 4.28 16.70
CA ARG A 94 11.57 3.51 15.47
C ARG A 94 10.53 2.38 15.56
N ILE A 95 10.44 1.72 16.72
CA ILE A 95 9.42 0.71 17.00
C ILE A 95 8.03 1.36 17.02
N GLU A 96 7.85 2.44 17.77
CA GLU A 96 6.59 3.17 17.88
C GLU A 96 6.07 3.66 16.51
N THR A 97 6.96 4.18 15.67
CA THR A 97 6.59 4.62 14.31
C THR A 97 6.14 3.43 13.45
N ARG A 98 6.83 2.30 13.50
CA ARG A 98 6.45 1.09 12.74
C ARG A 98 5.15 0.49 13.25
N THR A 99 5.02 0.33 14.56
CA THR A 99 3.81 -0.22 15.19
C THR A 99 2.60 0.67 14.90
N GLY A 100 2.74 1.99 14.99
CA GLY A 100 1.68 2.93 14.66
C GLY A 100 1.30 2.93 13.17
N THR A 101 2.22 2.56 12.27
CA THR A 101 1.91 2.41 10.83
C THR A 101 1.12 1.12 10.58
N ILE A 102 1.52 0.00 11.20
CA ILE A 102 0.82 -1.28 11.08
C ILE A 102 -0.59 -1.18 11.70
N ALA A 103 -0.73 -0.58 12.87
CA ALA A 103 -2.03 -0.38 13.51
C ALA A 103 -2.97 0.45 12.62
N ARG A 104 -2.49 1.55 12.07
CA ARG A 104 -3.30 2.37 11.13
C ARG A 104 -3.68 1.63 9.86
N LEU A 105 -2.79 0.82 9.31
CA LEU A 105 -3.10 -0.03 8.16
C LEU A 105 -4.16 -1.06 8.52
N PHE A 106 -4.03 -1.71 9.67
CA PHE A 106 -5.03 -2.66 10.18
C PHE A 106 -6.41 -2.00 10.35
N ASP A 107 -6.47 -0.82 10.99
CA ASP A 107 -7.70 -0.07 11.17
C ASP A 107 -8.34 0.29 9.82
N ALA A 108 -7.55 0.76 8.87
CA ALA A 108 -8.03 1.09 7.53
C ALA A 108 -8.56 -0.12 6.74
N VAL A 109 -7.92 -1.28 6.85
CA VAL A 109 -8.43 -2.55 6.30
C VAL A 109 -9.74 -2.94 6.96
N CYS A 110 -9.84 -2.80 8.30
CA CYS A 110 -11.09 -3.06 9.02
C CYS A 110 -12.22 -2.13 8.55
N GLU A 111 -11.96 -0.86 8.24
CA GLU A 111 -12.95 0.08 7.68
C GLU A 111 -13.49 -0.43 6.33
N VAL A 112 -12.63 -0.88 5.43
CA VAL A 112 -13.06 -1.46 4.14
C VAL A 112 -13.92 -2.71 4.35
N LEU A 113 -13.49 -3.61 5.25
CA LEU A 113 -14.22 -4.85 5.55
C LEU A 113 -15.55 -4.60 6.26
N LEU A 114 -15.67 -3.56 7.07
CA LEU A 114 -16.93 -3.11 7.68
C LEU A 114 -17.89 -2.59 6.62
N GLU A 115 -17.43 -1.74 5.71
CA GLU A 115 -18.26 -1.17 4.63
C GLU A 115 -18.77 -2.27 3.67
N LEU A 116 -17.95 -3.27 3.40
CA LEU A 116 -18.34 -4.43 2.58
C LEU A 116 -19.15 -5.49 3.35
N GLY A 117 -19.29 -5.36 4.69
CA GLY A 117 -20.07 -6.26 5.52
C GLY A 117 -19.39 -7.60 5.85
N TYR A 118 -18.08 -7.70 5.74
CA TYR A 118 -17.28 -8.85 6.19
C TYR A 118 -17.02 -8.83 7.70
N LEU A 119 -17.00 -7.65 8.27
CA LEU A 119 -16.98 -7.38 9.71
C LEU A 119 -18.24 -6.64 10.12
N HIS A 120 -18.55 -6.72 11.41
CA HIS A 120 -19.63 -5.95 11.98
C HIS A 120 -19.30 -5.60 13.44
N PRO A 121 -19.61 -4.38 13.93
CA PRO A 121 -19.37 -4.00 15.30
C PRO A 121 -20.30 -4.76 16.25
N VAL A 122 -19.76 -5.26 17.37
CA VAL A 122 -20.55 -5.93 18.42
C VAL A 122 -21.43 -4.92 19.13
N ASP A 123 -20.90 -3.74 19.44
CA ASP A 123 -21.64 -2.64 20.03
C ASP A 123 -21.77 -1.49 19.01
N ARG A 124 -23.00 -1.17 18.62
CA ARG A 124 -23.30 -0.08 17.67
C ARG A 124 -22.94 1.30 18.24
N GLY A 125 -22.83 1.45 19.56
CA GLY A 125 -22.42 2.69 20.23
C GLY A 125 -20.90 2.92 20.24
N HIS A 126 -20.13 1.86 20.10
CA HIS A 126 -18.65 1.88 20.13
C HIS A 126 -18.06 0.94 19.06
N PRO A 127 -18.26 1.26 17.77
CA PRO A 127 -17.85 0.37 16.66
C PRO A 127 -16.33 0.09 16.62
N GLU A 128 -15.53 0.95 17.26
CA GLU A 128 -14.06 0.83 17.31
C GLU A 128 -13.54 -0.17 18.36
N ARG A 129 -14.39 -0.70 19.23
CA ARG A 129 -13.93 -1.51 20.39
C ARG A 129 -13.90 -3.00 20.15
N GLU A 130 -14.92 -3.55 19.49
CA GLU A 130 -15.00 -4.98 19.26
C GLU A 130 -15.67 -5.27 17.92
N LEU A 131 -14.97 -5.99 17.04
CA LEU A 131 -15.45 -6.39 15.72
C LEU A 131 -15.71 -7.89 15.71
N ARG A 132 -16.78 -8.29 15.04
CA ARG A 132 -17.11 -9.70 14.82
C ARG A 132 -17.08 -10.02 13.33
N VAL A 133 -16.48 -11.16 12.99
CA VAL A 133 -16.47 -11.70 11.63
C VAL A 133 -17.85 -12.23 11.27
N THR A 134 -18.39 -11.77 10.14
CA THR A 134 -19.70 -12.23 9.61
C THR A 134 -19.59 -13.59 8.91
N GLY A 135 -20.71 -14.16 8.47
CA GLY A 135 -20.71 -15.34 7.62
C GLY A 135 -19.92 -15.14 6.33
N ALA A 136 -20.06 -13.99 5.67
CA ALA A 136 -19.25 -13.61 4.50
C ALA A 136 -17.77 -13.51 4.84
N GLY A 137 -17.42 -12.92 6.00
CA GLY A 137 -16.03 -12.84 6.46
C GLY A 137 -15.41 -14.22 6.72
N LYS A 138 -16.20 -15.20 7.19
CA LYS A 138 -15.73 -16.59 7.33
C LYS A 138 -15.46 -17.27 5.98
N VAL A 139 -16.20 -16.91 4.93
CA VAL A 139 -15.94 -17.37 3.58
C VAL A 139 -14.68 -16.74 3.02
N LEU A 140 -14.53 -15.40 3.13
CA LEU A 140 -13.33 -14.69 2.74
C LEU A 140 -12.08 -15.30 3.39
N ALA A 141 -12.11 -15.58 4.68
CA ALA A 141 -10.99 -16.17 5.44
C ALA A 141 -10.55 -17.57 4.96
N ARG A 142 -11.26 -18.20 4.02
CA ARG A 142 -10.89 -19.48 3.40
C ARG A 142 -10.32 -19.35 2.01
N ILE A 143 -10.24 -18.13 1.49
CA ILE A 143 -9.69 -17.84 0.16
C ILE A 143 -8.29 -17.24 0.37
N TYR A 144 -7.27 -17.96 -0.05
CA TYR A 144 -5.86 -17.55 0.06
C TYR A 144 -5.32 -17.23 -1.35
N ALA A 145 -5.69 -16.07 -1.85
CA ALA A 145 -5.27 -15.57 -3.15
C ALA A 145 -4.88 -14.09 -3.02
N GLU A 146 -4.08 -13.58 -3.95
CA GLU A 146 -3.68 -12.18 -3.94
C GLU A 146 -4.88 -11.23 -4.06
N ARG A 147 -5.93 -11.67 -4.78
CA ARG A 147 -7.19 -10.95 -4.96
C ARG A 147 -8.35 -11.63 -4.25
N ASP A 148 -8.11 -12.12 -3.02
CA ASP A 148 -9.08 -12.85 -2.21
C ASP A 148 -10.37 -12.06 -1.97
N LEU A 149 -10.26 -10.77 -1.64
CA LEU A 149 -11.39 -9.88 -1.43
C LEU A 149 -12.23 -9.72 -2.71
N LEU A 150 -11.59 -9.60 -3.88
CA LEU A 150 -12.28 -9.53 -5.16
C LEU A 150 -13.07 -10.81 -5.45
N ILE A 151 -12.44 -11.98 -5.23
CA ILE A 151 -13.10 -13.28 -5.41
C ILE A 151 -14.29 -13.42 -4.46
N ALA A 152 -14.09 -13.09 -3.18
CA ALA A 152 -15.14 -13.17 -2.16
C ALA A 152 -16.31 -12.23 -2.46
N GLU A 153 -16.03 -11.01 -2.93
CA GLU A 153 -17.05 -10.02 -3.27
C GLU A 153 -17.81 -10.41 -4.54
N CYS A 154 -17.14 -10.95 -5.56
CA CYS A 154 -17.79 -11.52 -6.74
C CYS A 154 -18.70 -12.71 -6.38
N LEU A 155 -18.27 -13.57 -5.45
CA LEU A 155 -19.08 -14.66 -4.91
C LEU A 155 -20.32 -14.13 -4.18
N ARG A 156 -20.13 -13.18 -3.28
CA ARG A 156 -21.20 -12.60 -2.46
C ARG A 156 -22.24 -11.86 -3.27
N THR A 157 -21.82 -11.21 -4.36
CA THR A 157 -22.69 -10.41 -5.24
C THR A 157 -23.30 -11.21 -6.40
N GLY A 158 -23.06 -12.54 -6.45
CA GLY A 158 -23.61 -13.42 -7.48
C GLY A 158 -22.95 -13.31 -8.86
N VAL A 159 -21.80 -12.66 -8.98
CA VAL A 159 -21.11 -12.46 -10.26
C VAL A 159 -20.74 -13.80 -10.93
N PHE A 160 -20.53 -14.85 -10.14
CA PHE A 160 -20.20 -16.20 -10.61
C PHE A 160 -21.40 -17.13 -10.79
N GLU A 161 -22.62 -16.61 -10.58
CA GLU A 161 -23.83 -17.38 -10.81
C GLU A 161 -24.01 -17.67 -12.31
N ASP A 162 -24.70 -18.77 -12.62
CA ASP A 162 -25.03 -19.19 -13.98
C ASP A 162 -23.85 -19.45 -14.94
N LEU A 163 -22.60 -19.46 -14.46
CA LEU A 163 -21.44 -19.88 -15.25
C LEU A 163 -21.34 -21.43 -15.31
N SER A 164 -20.91 -21.97 -16.45
CA SER A 164 -20.42 -23.35 -16.53
C SER A 164 -19.09 -23.51 -15.77
N ALA A 165 -18.61 -24.73 -15.59
CA ALA A 165 -17.32 -24.99 -14.97
C ALA A 165 -16.17 -24.34 -15.75
N ALA A 166 -16.18 -24.43 -17.09
CA ALA A 166 -15.18 -23.80 -17.95
C ALA A 166 -15.23 -22.25 -17.90
N GLU A 167 -16.43 -21.68 -17.94
CA GLU A 167 -16.62 -20.24 -17.79
C GLU A 167 -16.18 -19.74 -16.40
N LEU A 168 -16.44 -20.50 -15.33
CA LEU A 168 -15.99 -20.21 -13.98
C LEU A 168 -14.46 -20.21 -13.87
N ALA A 169 -13.79 -21.22 -14.46
CA ALA A 169 -12.34 -21.27 -14.53
C ALA A 169 -11.78 -20.04 -15.26
N GLY A 170 -12.38 -19.67 -16.41
CA GLY A 170 -12.04 -18.46 -17.14
C GLY A 170 -12.22 -17.19 -16.31
N ALA A 171 -13.34 -17.05 -15.60
CA ALA A 171 -13.61 -15.91 -14.73
C ALA A 171 -12.63 -15.81 -13.56
N LEU A 172 -12.32 -16.93 -12.90
CA LEU A 172 -11.36 -16.99 -11.79
C LEU A 172 -9.92 -16.71 -12.26
N SER A 173 -9.57 -17.05 -13.50
CA SER A 173 -8.24 -16.72 -14.05
C SER A 173 -8.00 -15.21 -14.07
N ALA A 174 -9.03 -14.38 -14.23
CA ALA A 174 -8.91 -12.94 -14.16
C ALA A 174 -8.53 -12.42 -12.75
N CYS A 175 -8.73 -13.24 -11.72
CA CYS A 175 -8.32 -12.93 -10.35
C CYS A 175 -6.92 -13.46 -9.99
N VAL A 176 -6.30 -14.27 -10.87
CA VAL A 176 -5.00 -14.92 -10.63
C VAL A 176 -3.93 -14.38 -11.56
N TYR A 177 -4.31 -14.09 -12.81
CA TYR A 177 -3.36 -13.68 -13.84
C TYR A 177 -2.76 -12.30 -13.58
N GLU A 178 -1.44 -12.22 -13.79
CA GLU A 178 -0.67 -10.98 -13.77
C GLU A 178 0.10 -10.82 -15.08
N PRO A 179 -0.20 -9.76 -15.87
CA PRO A 179 0.52 -9.51 -17.10
C PRO A 179 1.96 -9.08 -16.82
N ARG A 180 2.92 -9.53 -17.63
CA ARG A 180 4.27 -8.96 -17.63
C ARG A 180 4.20 -7.55 -18.20
N LEU A 181 4.97 -6.61 -17.61
CA LEU A 181 5.03 -5.17 -17.98
C LEU A 181 5.27 -4.86 -19.47
N SER A 182 5.68 -5.83 -20.26
CA SER A 182 5.99 -5.71 -21.69
C SER A 182 5.03 -6.43 -22.64
N ALA A 183 4.07 -7.20 -22.13
CA ALA A 183 3.12 -7.92 -22.97
C ALA A 183 1.86 -7.07 -23.16
N GLN A 184 1.64 -6.58 -24.37
CA GLN A 184 0.28 -6.24 -24.79
C GLN A 184 -0.52 -7.53 -24.69
N SER A 185 -1.53 -7.54 -23.81
CA SER A 185 -2.32 -8.74 -23.49
C SER A 185 -3.06 -9.23 -24.73
N ILE A 186 -2.48 -10.15 -25.44
CA ILE A 186 -3.16 -10.84 -26.53
C ILE A 186 -3.63 -12.19 -25.98
N GLY A 187 -4.82 -12.16 -25.37
CA GLY A 187 -5.52 -13.36 -24.98
C GLY A 187 -6.54 -13.77 -26.06
N LEU A 188 -7.08 -14.97 -25.96
CA LEU A 188 -8.24 -15.37 -26.76
C LEU A 188 -9.42 -14.42 -26.45
N PRO A 189 -10.02 -13.79 -27.47
CA PRO A 189 -11.08 -12.83 -27.25
C PRO A 189 -12.33 -13.51 -26.67
N VAL A 190 -12.84 -12.97 -25.59
CA VAL A 190 -14.13 -13.35 -25.00
C VAL A 190 -15.22 -12.48 -25.61
N ALA A 191 -16.25 -13.08 -26.18
CA ALA A 191 -17.36 -12.31 -26.76
C ALA A 191 -18.08 -11.49 -25.66
N PRO A 192 -18.23 -10.18 -25.81
CA PRO A 192 -18.87 -9.35 -24.79
C PRO A 192 -20.28 -9.76 -24.41
N GLY A 193 -21.04 -10.40 -25.31
CA GLY A 193 -22.38 -10.88 -25.06
C GLY A 193 -22.46 -12.27 -24.40
N SER A 194 -21.34 -13.02 -24.30
CA SER A 194 -21.30 -14.31 -23.61
C SER A 194 -21.47 -14.15 -22.10
N ARG A 195 -21.81 -15.24 -21.41
CA ARG A 195 -21.90 -15.27 -19.96
C ARG A 195 -20.55 -14.89 -19.30
N LEU A 196 -19.46 -15.49 -19.79
CA LEU A 196 -18.12 -15.13 -19.33
C LEU A 196 -17.83 -13.64 -19.58
N GLY A 197 -18.14 -13.09 -20.77
CA GLY A 197 -17.91 -11.68 -21.07
C GLY A 197 -18.73 -10.73 -20.18
N GLN A 198 -19.94 -11.12 -19.79
CA GLN A 198 -20.75 -10.37 -18.85
C GLN A 198 -20.18 -10.46 -17.43
N CYS A 199 -19.75 -11.65 -17.02
CA CYS A 199 -19.09 -11.86 -15.73
C CYS A 199 -17.80 -11.03 -15.61
N LEU A 200 -16.92 -11.04 -16.60
CA LEU A 200 -15.68 -10.25 -16.59
C LEU A 200 -15.95 -8.74 -16.45
N ARG A 201 -16.98 -8.23 -17.10
CA ARG A 201 -17.39 -6.83 -16.89
C ARG A 201 -17.89 -6.55 -15.48
N ALA A 202 -18.67 -7.47 -14.92
CA ALA A 202 -19.14 -7.35 -13.54
C ALA A 202 -17.97 -7.39 -12.55
N GLN A 203 -16.98 -8.30 -12.75
CA GLN A 203 -15.76 -8.35 -11.95
C GLN A 203 -14.98 -7.03 -11.98
N LEU A 204 -14.84 -6.40 -13.15
CA LEU A 204 -14.19 -5.09 -13.26
C LEU A 204 -14.95 -4.03 -12.45
N GLY A 205 -16.30 -4.05 -12.48
CA GLY A 205 -17.12 -3.16 -11.64
C GLY A 205 -16.91 -3.37 -10.15
N VAL A 206 -16.83 -4.63 -9.71
CA VAL A 206 -16.52 -4.98 -8.31
C VAL A 206 -15.11 -4.52 -7.95
N SER A 207 -14.13 -4.74 -8.83
CA SER A 207 -12.75 -4.31 -8.65
C SER A 207 -12.63 -2.79 -8.47
N HIS A 208 -13.32 -2.01 -9.29
CA HIS A 208 -13.36 -0.55 -9.15
C HIS A 208 -13.97 -0.12 -7.81
N ARG A 209 -15.05 -0.76 -7.38
CA ARG A 209 -15.68 -0.46 -6.09
C ARG A 209 -14.73 -0.73 -4.91
N ILE A 210 -14.00 -1.85 -4.92
CA ILE A 210 -12.99 -2.16 -3.90
C ILE A 210 -11.91 -1.08 -3.91
N HIS A 211 -11.38 -0.73 -5.09
CA HIS A 211 -10.36 0.32 -5.25
C HIS A 211 -10.82 1.68 -4.69
N ASP A 212 -12.08 2.07 -4.92
CA ASP A 212 -12.63 3.32 -4.39
C ASP A 212 -12.66 3.29 -2.86
N LEU A 213 -13.05 2.17 -2.24
CA LEU A 213 -13.06 2.01 -0.78
C LEU A 213 -11.64 2.03 -0.19
N GLU A 214 -10.68 1.33 -0.81
CA GLU A 214 -9.28 1.34 -0.43
C GLU A 214 -8.68 2.76 -0.50
N SER A 215 -9.02 3.49 -1.57
CA SER A 215 -8.60 4.89 -1.76
C SER A 215 -9.17 5.81 -0.68
N LEU A 216 -10.44 5.63 -0.30
CA LEU A 216 -11.07 6.37 0.79
C LEU A 216 -10.40 6.07 2.14
N ALA A 217 -10.08 4.79 2.38
CA ALA A 217 -9.36 4.35 3.57
C ALA A 217 -7.85 4.69 3.55
N ARG A 218 -7.33 5.26 2.46
CA ARG A 218 -5.92 5.64 2.26
C ARG A 218 -4.94 4.48 2.40
N ILE A 219 -5.34 3.31 1.94
CA ILE A 219 -4.46 2.14 1.77
C ILE A 219 -4.06 1.99 0.31
N GLU A 220 -2.96 1.28 0.09
CA GLU A 220 -2.52 0.94 -1.26
C GLU A 220 -3.59 0.10 -1.94
N ALA A 221 -3.96 0.50 -3.16
CA ALA A 221 -5.00 -0.19 -3.90
C ALA A 221 -4.55 -1.59 -4.31
N SER A 222 -5.43 -2.56 -4.10
CA SER A 222 -5.22 -3.92 -4.58
C SER A 222 -5.25 -3.99 -6.11
N SER A 223 -4.55 -4.97 -6.67
CA SER A 223 -4.55 -5.21 -8.12
C SER A 223 -5.96 -5.60 -8.59
N GLY A 224 -6.42 -4.97 -9.67
CA GLY A 224 -7.72 -5.26 -10.27
C GLY A 224 -7.78 -6.61 -11.01
N ALA A 225 -8.97 -6.98 -11.48
CA ALA A 225 -9.15 -8.15 -12.33
C ALA A 225 -8.43 -7.97 -13.67
N GLU A 226 -7.74 -9.01 -14.16
CA GLU A 226 -7.03 -9.03 -15.44
C GLU A 226 -7.58 -10.13 -16.36
N PRO A 227 -8.48 -9.80 -17.28
CA PRO A 227 -9.24 -10.78 -18.04
C PRO A 227 -8.48 -11.44 -19.21
N ALA A 228 -7.24 -11.05 -19.50
CA ALA A 228 -6.53 -11.47 -20.71
C ALA A 228 -6.39 -13.00 -20.84
N LEU A 229 -6.30 -13.73 -19.74
CA LEU A 229 -6.18 -15.19 -19.76
C LEU A 229 -7.53 -15.94 -19.85
N ALA A 230 -8.65 -15.24 -19.60
CA ALA A 230 -9.96 -15.88 -19.39
C ALA A 230 -10.43 -16.74 -20.57
N GLY A 231 -10.31 -16.24 -21.79
CA GLY A 231 -10.72 -17.00 -22.99
C GLY A 231 -9.85 -18.23 -23.24
N ALA A 232 -8.55 -18.15 -22.98
CA ALA A 232 -7.63 -19.28 -23.12
C ALA A 232 -7.92 -20.38 -22.11
N VAL A 233 -8.21 -20.01 -20.85
CA VAL A 233 -8.56 -20.96 -19.79
C VAL A 233 -9.92 -21.61 -20.06
N GLN A 234 -10.92 -20.83 -20.49
CA GLN A 234 -12.22 -21.39 -20.87
C GLN A 234 -12.03 -22.40 -22.01
N ALA A 235 -11.35 -22.05 -23.11
CA ALA A 235 -11.12 -22.94 -24.23
C ALA A 235 -10.36 -24.21 -23.80
N TRP A 236 -9.39 -24.09 -22.90
CA TRP A 236 -8.69 -25.22 -22.32
C TRP A 236 -9.66 -26.18 -21.60
N CYS A 237 -10.50 -25.68 -20.72
CA CYS A 237 -11.49 -26.49 -20.00
C CYS A 237 -12.53 -27.08 -20.94
N ASP A 238 -12.91 -26.38 -22.01
CA ASP A 238 -13.81 -26.89 -23.07
C ASP A 238 -13.14 -27.92 -24.00
N GLY A 239 -11.87 -28.27 -23.78
CA GLY A 239 -11.21 -29.37 -24.50
C GLY A 239 -10.27 -28.94 -25.63
N ALA A 240 -10.01 -27.65 -25.84
CA ALA A 240 -9.07 -27.18 -26.87
C ALA A 240 -7.65 -27.76 -26.67
N GLN A 241 -6.92 -27.94 -27.76
CA GLN A 241 -5.54 -28.43 -27.72
C GLN A 241 -4.61 -27.29 -27.28
N LEU A 242 -3.53 -27.65 -26.56
CA LEU A 242 -2.55 -26.66 -26.10
C LEU A 242 -1.96 -25.86 -27.28
N ALA A 243 -1.66 -26.54 -28.41
CA ALA A 243 -1.10 -25.87 -29.58
C ALA A 243 -2.00 -24.75 -30.09
N ASP A 244 -3.31 -25.00 -30.18
CA ASP A 244 -4.29 -24.00 -30.65
C ASP A 244 -4.34 -22.78 -29.71
N ILE A 245 -4.20 -22.99 -28.38
CA ILE A 245 -4.17 -21.92 -27.38
C ILE A 245 -2.88 -21.11 -27.52
N LEU A 246 -1.73 -21.77 -27.68
CA LEU A 246 -0.44 -21.07 -27.79
C LEU A 246 -0.33 -20.30 -29.10
N ASP A 247 -0.87 -20.84 -30.20
CA ASP A 247 -0.91 -20.16 -31.51
C ASP A 247 -1.82 -18.90 -31.48
N ALA A 248 -2.86 -18.93 -30.63
CA ALA A 248 -3.81 -17.82 -30.50
C ALA A 248 -3.42 -16.82 -29.39
N THR A 249 -2.38 -17.11 -28.63
CA THR A 249 -1.89 -16.26 -27.52
C THR A 249 -0.38 -16.08 -27.64
N GLU A 250 0.19 -15.05 -27.02
CA GLU A 250 1.65 -14.89 -26.93
C GLU A 250 2.28 -15.67 -25.75
N LEU A 251 1.55 -16.61 -25.16
CA LEU A 251 2.00 -17.40 -24.01
C LEU A 251 2.95 -18.51 -24.44
N THR A 252 3.96 -18.76 -23.63
CA THR A 252 4.71 -20.01 -23.72
C THR A 252 3.95 -21.14 -23.02
N ALA A 253 4.20 -22.40 -23.41
CA ALA A 253 3.60 -23.56 -22.75
C ALA A 253 3.88 -23.57 -21.24
N GLY A 254 5.10 -23.20 -20.83
CA GLY A 254 5.48 -23.12 -19.42
C GLY A 254 4.72 -22.04 -18.65
N ASP A 255 4.50 -20.86 -19.25
CA ASP A 255 3.72 -19.79 -18.62
C ASP A 255 2.25 -20.21 -18.49
N PHE A 256 1.66 -20.78 -19.53
CA PHE A 256 0.27 -21.28 -19.47
C PHE A 256 0.08 -22.32 -18.36
N VAL A 257 0.95 -23.33 -18.30
CA VAL A 257 0.91 -24.36 -17.25
C VAL A 257 1.08 -23.74 -15.85
N ARG A 258 1.99 -22.79 -15.69
CA ARG A 258 2.20 -22.08 -14.42
C ARG A 258 0.93 -21.38 -13.96
N TRP A 259 0.25 -20.64 -14.84
CA TRP A 259 -0.99 -19.94 -14.51
C TRP A 259 -2.13 -20.92 -14.22
N CYS A 260 -2.25 -22.01 -14.99
CA CYS A 260 -3.23 -23.06 -14.69
C CYS A 260 -3.01 -23.69 -13.32
N LYS A 261 -1.76 -23.88 -12.88
CA LYS A 261 -1.46 -24.43 -11.54
C LYS A 261 -1.84 -23.46 -10.43
N GLN A 262 -1.53 -22.17 -10.57
CA GLN A 262 -1.96 -21.16 -9.60
C GLN A 262 -3.50 -21.08 -9.55
N LEU A 263 -4.15 -21.18 -10.70
CA LEU A 263 -5.60 -21.20 -10.79
C LEU A 263 -6.19 -22.45 -10.12
N LEU A 264 -5.56 -23.62 -10.27
CA LEU A 264 -5.98 -24.85 -9.60
C LEU A 264 -6.02 -24.72 -8.09
N ASP A 265 -5.06 -24.02 -7.48
CA ASP A 265 -5.04 -23.74 -6.04
C ASP A 265 -6.28 -22.94 -5.62
N VAL A 266 -6.61 -21.88 -6.35
CA VAL A 266 -7.77 -21.03 -6.06
C VAL A 266 -9.08 -21.79 -6.30
N VAL A 267 -9.19 -22.50 -7.43
CA VAL A 267 -10.36 -23.32 -7.77
C VAL A 267 -10.58 -24.41 -6.72
N GLY A 268 -9.51 -25.07 -6.25
CA GLY A 268 -9.54 -26.07 -5.19
C GLY A 268 -10.03 -25.49 -3.84
N GLN A 269 -9.61 -24.27 -3.50
CA GLN A 269 -10.11 -23.56 -2.30
C GLN A 269 -11.62 -23.30 -2.42
N ILE A 270 -12.08 -22.80 -3.57
CA ILE A 270 -13.50 -22.54 -3.83
C ILE A 270 -14.31 -23.84 -3.82
N ALA A 271 -13.78 -24.93 -4.40
CA ALA A 271 -14.41 -26.24 -4.35
C ALA A 271 -14.59 -26.77 -2.92
N SER A 272 -13.72 -26.37 -1.99
CA SER A 272 -13.79 -26.76 -0.59
C SER A 272 -14.68 -25.86 0.28
N LEU A 273 -15.27 -24.78 -0.28
CA LEU A 273 -16.14 -23.89 0.46
C LEU A 273 -17.40 -24.61 0.92
N SER A 274 -17.80 -24.35 2.15
CA SER A 274 -19.06 -24.77 2.73
C SER A 274 -19.87 -23.55 3.14
N PRO A 275 -21.19 -23.57 2.99
CA PRO A 275 -22.04 -22.50 3.47
C PRO A 275 -21.80 -22.21 4.95
N PRO A 276 -21.72 -20.93 5.37
CA PRO A 276 -21.65 -20.61 6.79
C PRO A 276 -22.91 -21.05 7.52
N PRO A 277 -22.83 -21.38 8.82
CA PRO A 277 -23.96 -21.88 9.60
C PRO A 277 -25.17 -20.92 9.68
N ASP A 278 -24.89 -19.64 9.51
CA ASP A 278 -25.83 -18.53 9.53
C ASP A 278 -26.31 -18.09 8.13
N ALA A 279 -25.93 -18.84 7.07
CA ALA A 279 -26.34 -18.55 5.70
C ALA A 279 -27.83 -18.75 5.48
N SER A 280 -28.44 -17.85 4.71
CA SER A 280 -29.80 -18.08 4.22
C SER A 280 -29.86 -19.32 3.31
N PRO A 281 -31.04 -19.95 3.10
CA PRO A 281 -31.15 -21.07 2.16
C PRO A 281 -30.70 -20.75 0.73
N GLU A 282 -30.85 -19.50 0.32
CA GLU A 282 -30.39 -19.00 -1.00
C GLU A 282 -28.86 -18.89 -1.06
N GLN A 283 -28.25 -18.26 -0.06
CA GLN A 283 -26.82 -18.18 0.07
C GLN A 283 -26.15 -19.56 0.16
N ALA A 284 -26.77 -20.47 0.91
CA ALA A 284 -26.27 -21.85 1.04
C ALA A 284 -26.28 -22.57 -0.32
N ARG A 285 -27.37 -22.41 -1.12
CA ARG A 285 -27.43 -22.97 -2.48
C ARG A 285 -26.40 -22.36 -3.43
N ALA A 286 -26.22 -21.04 -3.39
CA ALA A 286 -25.24 -20.35 -4.21
C ALA A 286 -23.81 -20.85 -3.93
N VAL A 287 -23.40 -20.93 -2.65
CA VAL A 287 -22.09 -21.44 -2.25
C VAL A 287 -21.92 -22.91 -2.65
N THR A 288 -22.93 -23.76 -2.39
CA THR A 288 -22.85 -25.18 -2.78
C THR A 288 -22.77 -25.36 -4.29
N GLY A 289 -23.59 -24.65 -5.06
CA GLY A 289 -23.57 -24.70 -6.52
C GLY A 289 -22.24 -24.22 -7.10
N LEU A 290 -21.65 -23.18 -6.52
CA LEU A 290 -20.33 -22.70 -6.91
C LEU A 290 -19.24 -23.72 -6.59
N SER A 291 -19.24 -24.29 -5.39
CA SER A 291 -18.29 -25.33 -4.97
C SER A 291 -18.31 -26.54 -5.89
N MET A 292 -19.50 -26.99 -6.30
CA MET A 292 -19.63 -28.09 -7.26
C MET A 292 -19.05 -27.75 -8.63
N ARG A 293 -19.35 -26.56 -9.18
CA ARG A 293 -18.78 -26.10 -10.47
C ARG A 293 -17.26 -25.91 -10.39
N ALA A 294 -16.76 -25.43 -9.26
CA ALA A 294 -15.33 -25.33 -9.03
C ALA A 294 -14.65 -26.70 -8.97
N ALA A 295 -15.27 -27.70 -8.36
CA ALA A 295 -14.75 -29.07 -8.37
C ALA A 295 -14.68 -29.64 -9.80
N GLU A 296 -15.70 -29.42 -10.64
CA GLU A 296 -15.70 -29.79 -12.05
C GLU A 296 -14.61 -29.03 -12.81
N ALA A 297 -14.51 -27.71 -12.66
CA ALA A 297 -13.47 -26.88 -13.27
C ALA A 297 -12.05 -27.33 -12.89
N SER A 298 -11.85 -27.82 -11.67
CA SER A 298 -10.56 -28.37 -11.24
C SER A 298 -10.16 -29.62 -12.04
N LEU A 299 -11.13 -30.48 -12.35
CA LEU A 299 -10.89 -31.67 -13.19
C LEU A 299 -10.54 -31.27 -14.63
N ASP A 300 -11.29 -30.34 -15.21
CA ASP A 300 -11.10 -29.86 -16.56
C ASP A 300 -9.77 -29.11 -16.74
N LEU A 301 -9.38 -28.31 -15.76
CA LEU A 301 -8.08 -27.62 -15.73
C LEU A 301 -6.91 -28.61 -15.62
N ASN A 302 -7.05 -29.65 -14.78
CA ASN A 302 -5.97 -30.61 -14.47
C ASN A 302 -5.89 -31.74 -15.49
N ARG A 303 -5.77 -31.41 -16.77
CA ARG A 303 -5.62 -32.35 -17.87
C ARG A 303 -4.34 -32.13 -18.66
N GLY A 304 -3.96 -33.13 -19.46
CA GLY A 304 -2.82 -33.05 -20.38
C GLY A 304 -1.53 -32.59 -19.66
N VAL A 305 -0.84 -31.61 -20.20
CA VAL A 305 0.44 -31.11 -19.66
C VAL A 305 0.33 -30.49 -18.26
N VAL A 306 -0.83 -29.99 -17.86
CA VAL A 306 -1.06 -29.43 -16.54
C VAL A 306 -0.98 -30.51 -15.47
N SER A 307 -1.56 -31.70 -15.74
CA SER A 307 -1.49 -32.83 -14.82
C SER A 307 -0.09 -33.49 -14.78
N TRP A 308 0.66 -33.46 -15.90
CA TRP A 308 1.98 -34.11 -16.00
C TRP A 308 3.10 -33.28 -15.36
N SER A 309 2.93 -31.98 -15.20
CA SER A 309 3.93 -31.09 -14.63
C SER A 309 3.91 -31.07 -13.08
N GLY A 310 3.27 -32.05 -12.47
CA GLY A 310 3.22 -32.27 -11.03
C GLY A 310 4.34 -33.18 -10.55
N VAL A 311 5.57 -32.63 -10.38
CA VAL A 311 6.61 -33.19 -9.53
C VAL A 311 7.11 -32.11 -8.62
#